data_500b56ff56124d47270a9f207618c4c1
#
_entry.id   500b56ff56124d47270a9f207618c4c1
#
_cell.length_a   1.000
_cell.length_b   1.000
_cell.length_c   1.000
_cell.angle_alpha   90.00
_cell.angle_beta   90.00
_cell.angle_gamma   90.00
#
_symmetry.space_group_name_H-M   'P 1'
#
loop_
_entity.id
_entity.type
_entity.pdbx_description
1 polymer ?
#
loop_
_entity_poly.entity_id
_entity_poly.type
_entity_poly.pdbx_seq_one_letter_code
_entity_poly.pdbx_strand_id
1 'polypeptide(L)'
;MHAEVVSLANRFAEQLATLRGYSPNTVKSYLSDVLDLAGFLDGKLSEFKDLDLGLLREWLWQVSQREAANSTLARKSASIRSFTAWCHSEGLLEADPGQRLKSPKAKRHLPKVVAKDSLNEIFDHLKTLAETGEPVMVRNRFIFELLYATGIRVSEICGLDVLSIDLGRNVIRVIGKGSKERVVPFGLPARDALQEYLAVREKFLTEPGQSALLLNSKGKRLGVRAVYQLVAELLADTPTGAAGPHTLRHTAATHLLDGGADLRAVQELLGHASLGTTQIYTHVSVERLREGYKNAHPRA
;
A
#
# COMPACT_ATOMS: atom_id res chain seq x y z
N MET A 1 1.80 33.16 14.92
CA MET A 1 1.29 32.57 13.68
C MET A 1 1.77 31.14 13.48
N HIS A 2 3.10 30.80 13.34
CA HIS A 2 3.56 29.42 13.14
C HIS A 2 3.03 28.43 14.20
N ALA A 3 3.19 28.73 15.48
CA ALA A 3 2.71 27.89 16.58
C ALA A 3 1.18 27.70 16.56
N GLU A 4 0.44 28.71 16.14
CA GLU A 4 -1.01 28.67 15.96
C GLU A 4 -1.39 27.66 14.86
N VAL A 5 -0.78 27.77 13.66
CA VAL A 5 -1.05 26.84 12.56
C VAL A 5 -0.66 25.40 12.91
N VAL A 6 0.44 25.20 13.64
CA VAL A 6 0.83 23.88 14.18
C VAL A 6 -0.24 23.34 15.13
N SER A 7 -0.79 24.17 16.02
CA SER A 7 -1.88 23.77 16.92
C SER A 7 -3.13 23.37 16.13
N LEU A 8 -3.52 24.18 15.14
CA LEU A 8 -4.65 23.88 14.25
C LEU A 8 -4.43 22.60 13.43
N ALA A 9 -3.21 22.36 12.96
CA ALA A 9 -2.85 21.13 12.23
C ALA A 9 -3.07 19.87 13.10
N ASN A 10 -2.70 19.92 14.38
CA ASN A 10 -2.92 18.78 15.30
C ASN A 10 -4.41 18.57 15.58
N ARG A 11 -5.18 19.63 15.85
CA ARG A 11 -6.64 19.55 16.03
C ARG A 11 -7.33 18.97 14.78
N PHE A 12 -6.93 19.40 13.60
CA PHE A 12 -7.43 18.86 12.34
C PHE A 12 -7.09 17.37 12.18
N ALA A 13 -5.85 16.96 12.52
CA ALA A 13 -5.45 15.56 12.47
C ALA A 13 -6.28 14.66 13.41
N GLU A 14 -6.57 15.13 14.63
CA GLU A 14 -7.46 14.46 15.58
C GLU A 14 -8.87 14.29 15.01
N GLN A 15 -9.42 15.34 14.39
CA GLN A 15 -10.73 15.27 13.78
C GLN A 15 -10.78 14.31 12.59
N LEU A 16 -9.75 14.26 11.76
CA LEU A 16 -9.65 13.29 10.67
C LEU A 16 -9.65 11.84 11.19
N ALA A 17 -8.98 11.60 12.31
CA ALA A 17 -8.91 10.28 12.92
C ALA A 17 -10.24 9.87 13.55
N THR A 18 -10.86 10.75 14.33
CA THR A 18 -12.02 10.44 15.16
C THR A 18 -13.35 10.53 14.42
N LEU A 19 -13.60 11.64 13.72
CA LEU A 19 -14.90 11.90 13.10
C LEU A 19 -15.00 11.43 11.66
N ARG A 20 -13.89 11.44 10.90
CA ARG A 20 -13.91 11.04 9.49
C ARG A 20 -13.38 9.63 9.25
N GLY A 21 -12.87 8.94 10.28
CA GLY A 21 -12.39 7.57 10.18
C GLY A 21 -11.24 7.38 9.17
N TYR A 22 -10.39 8.40 8.99
CA TYR A 22 -9.26 8.31 8.06
C TYR A 22 -8.21 7.35 8.62
N SER A 23 -7.53 6.63 7.69
CA SER A 23 -6.45 5.73 8.10
C SER A 23 -5.31 6.50 8.78
N PRO A 24 -4.58 5.89 9.75
CA PRO A 24 -3.44 6.53 10.41
C PRO A 24 -2.42 7.11 9.43
N ASN A 25 -2.16 6.42 8.30
CA ASN A 25 -1.25 6.89 7.26
C ASN A 25 -1.78 8.13 6.53
N THR A 26 -3.09 8.22 6.29
CA THR A 26 -3.71 9.39 5.68
C THR A 26 -3.63 10.58 6.63
N VAL A 27 -3.97 10.37 7.91
CA VAL A 27 -3.86 11.41 8.96
C VAL A 27 -2.43 11.92 9.07
N LYS A 28 -1.44 11.02 9.17
CA LYS A 28 -0.02 11.38 9.21
C LYS A 28 0.42 12.18 7.98
N SER A 29 -0.03 11.78 6.79
CA SER A 29 0.31 12.46 5.55
C SER A 29 -0.30 13.87 5.49
N TYR A 30 -1.57 14.01 5.88
CA TYR A 30 -2.27 15.30 5.89
C TYR A 30 -1.67 16.24 6.95
N LEU A 31 -1.37 15.73 8.14
CA LEU A 31 -0.68 16.49 9.18
C LEU A 31 0.67 17.01 8.67
N SER A 32 1.49 16.14 8.06
CA SER A 32 2.78 16.53 7.49
C SER A 32 2.64 17.60 6.42
N ASP A 33 1.59 17.55 5.58
CA ASP A 33 1.35 18.56 4.54
C ASP A 33 0.96 19.92 5.13
N VAL A 34 0.13 19.94 6.19
CA VAL A 34 -0.26 21.18 6.86
C VAL A 34 0.92 21.78 7.64
N LEU A 35 1.77 20.95 8.25
CA LEU A 35 3.00 21.41 8.90
C LEU A 35 4.01 22.00 7.89
N ASP A 36 4.12 21.44 6.69
CA ASP A 36 4.96 22.00 5.61
C ASP A 36 4.40 23.36 5.15
N LEU A 37 3.07 23.52 5.06
CA LEU A 37 2.45 24.82 4.82
C LEU A 37 2.71 25.79 5.98
N ALA A 38 2.61 25.36 7.24
CA ALA A 38 2.89 26.22 8.40
C ALA A 38 4.32 26.79 8.36
N GLY A 39 5.30 25.96 8.00
CA GLY A 39 6.68 26.39 7.80
C GLY A 39 6.83 27.39 6.65
N PHE A 40 6.08 27.25 5.56
CA PHE A 40 6.08 28.21 4.45
C PHE A 40 5.48 29.56 4.84
N LEU A 41 4.42 29.56 5.64
CA LEU A 41 3.71 30.76 6.07
C LEU A 41 4.46 31.57 7.13
N ASP A 42 5.47 30.96 7.74
CA ASP A 42 6.25 31.62 8.79
C ASP A 42 6.97 32.88 8.24
N GLY A 43 6.74 34.02 8.88
CA GLY A 43 7.23 35.33 8.43
C GLY A 43 6.49 35.94 7.22
N LYS A 44 5.50 35.24 6.63
CA LYS A 44 4.71 35.76 5.49
C LYS A 44 3.32 36.29 5.89
N LEU A 45 2.80 35.82 7.00
CA LEU A 45 1.51 36.24 7.55
C LEU A 45 1.66 36.71 8.99
N SER A 46 0.94 37.77 9.34
CA SER A 46 0.81 38.25 10.72
C SER A 46 -0.27 37.45 11.46
N GLU A 47 -1.40 37.21 10.86
CA GLU A 47 -2.53 36.47 11.41
C GLU A 47 -3.01 35.39 10.45
N PHE A 48 -3.43 34.25 11.01
CA PHE A 48 -3.88 33.10 10.20
C PHE A 48 -5.15 33.39 9.38
N LYS A 49 -6.02 34.30 9.86
CA LYS A 49 -7.22 34.69 9.15
C LYS A 49 -6.95 35.33 7.79
N ASP A 50 -5.75 35.89 7.57
CA ASP A 50 -5.35 36.55 6.31
C ASP A 50 -4.85 35.54 5.26
N LEU A 51 -4.96 34.22 5.52
CA LEU A 51 -4.59 33.19 4.58
C LEU A 51 -5.46 33.26 3.32
N ASP A 52 -4.82 33.49 2.18
CA ASP A 52 -5.49 33.61 0.90
C ASP A 52 -5.08 32.55 -0.13
N LEU A 53 -5.78 32.55 -1.28
CA LEU A 53 -5.49 31.63 -2.39
C LEU A 53 -4.11 31.89 -3.03
N GLY A 54 -3.63 33.13 -2.99
CA GLY A 54 -2.32 33.52 -3.55
C GLY A 54 -1.19 32.81 -2.83
N LEU A 55 -1.19 32.85 -1.50
CA LEU A 55 -0.21 32.19 -0.64
C LEU A 55 -0.27 30.66 -0.80
N LEU A 56 -1.45 30.06 -0.93
CA LEU A 56 -1.58 28.63 -1.17
C LEU A 56 -0.99 28.21 -2.53
N ARG A 57 -1.16 29.05 -3.56
CA ARG A 57 -0.57 28.82 -4.88
C ARG A 57 0.94 28.99 -4.86
N GLU A 58 1.46 29.99 -4.17
CA GLU A 58 2.89 30.21 -4.00
C GLU A 58 3.55 29.04 -3.29
N TRP A 59 2.93 28.55 -2.20
CA TRP A 59 3.40 27.35 -1.52
C TRP A 59 3.46 26.13 -2.44
N LEU A 60 2.38 25.84 -3.19
CA LEU A 60 2.37 24.73 -4.13
C LEU A 60 3.40 24.89 -5.24
N TRP A 61 3.64 26.10 -5.71
CA TRP A 61 4.66 26.40 -6.68
C TRP A 61 6.06 26.08 -6.11
N GLN A 62 6.36 26.52 -4.88
CA GLN A 62 7.64 26.17 -4.22
C GLN A 62 7.79 24.66 -4.04
N VAL A 63 6.73 23.94 -3.67
CA VAL A 63 6.75 22.48 -3.59
C VAL A 63 7.07 21.87 -4.96
N SER A 64 6.52 22.41 -6.04
CA SER A 64 6.78 21.93 -7.40
C SER A 64 8.23 22.14 -7.84
N GLN A 65 8.88 23.21 -7.39
CA GLN A 65 10.29 23.48 -7.69
C GLN A 65 11.26 22.52 -6.98
N ARG A 66 10.81 21.83 -5.92
CA ARG A 66 11.57 20.78 -5.22
C ARG A 66 11.47 19.42 -5.93
N GLU A 67 11.17 19.39 -7.22
CA GLU A 67 10.99 18.19 -8.04
C GLU A 67 9.95 17.19 -7.49
N ALA A 68 8.96 17.68 -6.77
CA ALA A 68 7.91 16.84 -6.25
C ALA A 68 7.07 16.21 -7.38
N ALA A 69 6.84 14.91 -7.28
CA ALA A 69 5.98 14.20 -8.23
C ALA A 69 4.55 14.80 -8.26
N ASN A 70 3.91 14.79 -9.43
CA ASN A 70 2.54 15.31 -9.60
C ASN A 70 1.52 14.66 -8.62
N SER A 71 1.73 13.39 -8.25
CA SER A 71 0.93 12.72 -7.22
C SER A 71 1.09 13.34 -5.83
N THR A 72 2.30 13.78 -5.48
CA THR A 72 2.59 14.51 -4.24
C THR A 72 1.91 15.87 -4.23
N LEU A 73 1.99 16.62 -5.32
CA LEU A 73 1.30 17.91 -5.47
C LEU A 73 -0.22 17.75 -5.39
N ALA A 74 -0.77 16.71 -6.03
CA ALA A 74 -2.19 16.40 -5.98
C ALA A 74 -2.64 16.07 -4.55
N ARG A 75 -1.88 15.25 -3.82
CA ARG A 75 -2.15 14.92 -2.42
C ARG A 75 -2.07 16.17 -1.53
N LYS A 76 -1.00 16.96 -1.65
CA LYS A 76 -0.83 18.21 -0.89
C LYS A 76 -1.98 19.19 -1.14
N SER A 77 -2.38 19.36 -2.40
CA SER A 77 -3.57 20.19 -2.72
C SER A 77 -4.84 19.67 -2.09
N ALA A 78 -5.04 18.35 -2.04
CA ALA A 78 -6.22 17.74 -1.43
C ALA A 78 -6.22 17.90 0.10
N SER A 79 -5.07 17.71 0.76
CA SER A 79 -4.94 17.88 2.20
C SER A 79 -5.18 19.32 2.64
N ILE A 80 -4.64 20.31 1.90
CA ILE A 80 -4.83 21.72 2.23
C ILE A 80 -6.27 22.18 1.96
N ARG A 81 -6.90 21.74 0.87
CA ARG A 81 -8.34 22.00 0.68
C ARG A 81 -9.18 21.45 1.83
N SER A 82 -8.86 20.25 2.31
CA SER A 82 -9.57 19.66 3.45
C SER A 82 -9.32 20.43 4.75
N PHE A 83 -8.10 20.93 4.95
CA PHE A 83 -7.71 21.73 6.11
C PHE A 83 -8.40 23.10 6.11
N THR A 84 -8.34 23.86 5.01
CA THR A 84 -8.95 25.20 4.93
C THR A 84 -10.48 25.14 5.00
N ALA A 85 -11.12 24.12 4.39
CA ALA A 85 -12.54 23.87 4.52
C ALA A 85 -12.93 23.59 5.98
N TRP A 86 -12.11 22.82 6.72
CA TRP A 86 -12.31 22.61 8.14
C TRP A 86 -12.12 23.91 8.93
N CYS A 87 -11.06 24.68 8.69
CA CYS A 87 -10.85 25.97 9.34
C CYS A 87 -12.02 26.94 9.11
N HIS A 88 -12.56 26.97 7.91
CA HIS A 88 -13.76 27.78 7.60
C HIS A 88 -15.00 27.28 8.37
N SER A 89 -15.22 25.97 8.45
CA SER A 89 -16.34 25.40 9.22
C SER A 89 -16.24 25.65 10.73
N GLU A 90 -15.03 25.81 11.27
CA GLU A 90 -14.77 26.15 12.66
C GLU A 90 -14.79 27.69 12.92
N GLY A 91 -15.07 28.50 11.90
CA GLY A 91 -15.09 29.98 12.00
C GLY A 91 -13.69 30.62 12.15
N LEU A 92 -12.61 29.87 11.86
CA LEU A 92 -11.23 30.36 11.94
C LEU A 92 -10.81 31.16 10.70
N LEU A 93 -11.54 30.97 9.60
CA LEU A 93 -11.38 31.69 8.34
C LEU A 93 -12.76 32.20 7.90
N GLU A 94 -12.85 33.47 7.42
CA GLU A 94 -14.08 34.04 6.90
C GLU A 94 -14.54 33.36 5.59
N ALA A 95 -13.58 32.92 4.78
CA ALA A 95 -13.82 32.20 3.53
C ALA A 95 -12.85 31.00 3.42
N ASP A 96 -13.17 29.99 2.61
CA ASP A 96 -12.30 28.88 2.32
C ASP A 96 -11.37 29.19 1.12
N PRO A 97 -10.10 29.59 1.33
CA PRO A 97 -9.18 29.89 0.23
C PRO A 97 -8.79 28.64 -0.57
N GLY A 98 -8.88 27.45 0.03
CA GLY A 98 -8.58 26.19 -0.63
C GLY A 98 -9.62 25.73 -1.64
N GLN A 99 -10.87 26.21 -1.56
CA GLN A 99 -11.94 25.79 -2.47
C GLN A 99 -11.57 25.97 -3.95
N ARG A 100 -10.85 27.03 -4.29
CA ARG A 100 -10.40 27.37 -5.65
C ARG A 100 -8.97 26.89 -5.97
N LEU A 101 -8.32 26.15 -5.06
CA LEU A 101 -6.98 25.62 -5.26
C LEU A 101 -7.03 24.46 -6.25
N LYS A 102 -6.49 24.67 -7.46
CA LYS A 102 -6.42 23.64 -8.50
C LYS A 102 -5.24 22.71 -8.25
N SER A 103 -5.51 21.43 -8.30
CA SER A 103 -4.46 20.39 -8.29
C SER A 103 -3.89 20.20 -9.68
N PRO A 104 -2.56 20.04 -9.85
CA PRO A 104 -2.02 19.59 -11.12
C PRO A 104 -2.67 18.25 -11.48
N LYS A 105 -3.09 18.11 -12.74
CA LYS A 105 -3.58 16.82 -13.22
C LYS A 105 -2.41 15.83 -13.17
N ALA A 106 -2.52 14.79 -12.37
CA ALA A 106 -1.57 13.69 -12.40
C ALA A 106 -1.54 13.14 -13.83
N LYS A 107 -0.36 13.12 -14.47
CA LYS A 107 -0.21 12.38 -15.71
C LYS A 107 -0.58 10.93 -15.40
N ARG A 108 -1.65 10.43 -15.98
CA ARG A 108 -2.01 9.02 -15.91
C ARG A 108 -0.97 8.27 -16.75
N HIS A 109 0.11 7.80 -16.11
CA HIS A 109 0.94 6.79 -16.74
C HIS A 109 0.09 5.52 -16.83
N LEU A 110 0.06 4.92 -18.02
CA LEU A 110 -0.51 3.59 -18.17
C LEU A 110 0.22 2.65 -17.19
N PRO A 111 -0.53 1.86 -16.42
CA PRO A 111 0.08 0.93 -15.49
C PRO A 111 1.02 0.00 -16.26
N LYS A 112 2.26 -0.13 -15.80
CA LYS A 112 3.22 -1.05 -16.37
C LYS A 112 2.87 -2.48 -15.92
N VAL A 113 2.90 -3.43 -16.86
CA VAL A 113 2.72 -4.86 -16.62
C VAL A 113 4.06 -5.54 -16.87
N VAL A 114 4.51 -6.38 -15.95
CA VAL A 114 5.74 -7.17 -16.12
C VAL A 114 5.43 -8.37 -17.01
N ALA A 115 6.25 -8.61 -18.03
CA ALA A 115 6.07 -9.76 -18.92
C ALA A 115 6.21 -11.10 -18.15
N LYS A 116 5.47 -12.12 -18.61
CA LYS A 116 5.50 -13.46 -17.99
C LYS A 116 6.90 -14.06 -17.99
N ASP A 117 7.65 -13.90 -19.09
CA ASP A 117 9.00 -14.44 -19.21
C ASP A 117 9.95 -13.80 -18.22
N SER A 118 9.92 -12.46 -18.06
CA SER A 118 10.71 -11.76 -17.05
C SER A 118 10.36 -12.19 -15.62
N LEU A 119 9.08 -12.47 -15.33
CA LEU A 119 8.69 -13.01 -14.03
C LEU A 119 9.23 -14.43 -13.82
N ASN A 120 9.18 -15.28 -14.84
CA ASN A 120 9.72 -16.65 -14.74
C ASN A 120 11.22 -16.61 -14.44
N GLU A 121 11.99 -15.77 -15.13
CA GLU A 121 13.41 -15.55 -14.84
C GLU A 121 13.66 -15.14 -13.38
N ILE A 122 12.85 -14.22 -12.85
CA ILE A 122 12.95 -13.79 -11.43
C ILE A 122 12.61 -14.96 -10.49
N PHE A 123 11.57 -15.74 -10.77
CA PHE A 123 11.20 -16.88 -9.95
C PHE A 123 12.30 -17.93 -9.92
N ASP A 124 12.90 -18.26 -11.08
CA ASP A 124 13.98 -19.23 -11.19
C ASP A 124 15.25 -18.74 -10.47
N HIS A 125 15.57 -17.47 -10.61
CA HIS A 125 16.66 -16.83 -9.87
C HIS A 125 16.43 -16.90 -8.35
N LEU A 126 15.25 -16.53 -7.87
CA LEU A 126 14.91 -16.60 -6.44
C LEU A 126 14.91 -18.03 -5.91
N LYS A 127 14.49 -18.99 -6.72
CA LYS A 127 14.55 -20.42 -6.37
C LYS A 127 16.00 -20.87 -6.18
N THR A 128 16.88 -20.56 -7.14
CA THR A 128 18.31 -20.88 -7.05
C THR A 128 18.96 -20.25 -5.82
N LEU A 129 18.65 -18.98 -5.51
CA LEU A 129 19.15 -18.34 -4.30
C LEU A 129 18.64 -19.02 -3.02
N ALA A 130 17.39 -19.46 -3.00
CA ALA A 130 16.80 -20.13 -1.83
C ALA A 130 17.40 -21.52 -1.59
N GLU A 131 17.87 -22.21 -2.63
CA GLU A 131 18.56 -23.52 -2.53
C GLU A 131 19.85 -23.46 -1.71
N THR A 132 20.43 -22.27 -1.52
CA THR A 132 21.58 -22.08 -0.60
C THR A 132 21.20 -22.31 0.86
N GLY A 133 19.91 -22.33 1.20
CA GLY A 133 19.41 -22.46 2.57
C GLY A 133 19.64 -21.21 3.46
N GLU A 134 20.08 -20.09 2.86
CA GLU A 134 20.26 -18.83 3.56
C GLU A 134 18.88 -18.25 3.91
N PRO A 135 18.56 -18.02 5.20
CA PRO A 135 17.18 -17.68 5.63
C PRO A 135 16.58 -16.46 4.94
N VAL A 136 17.41 -15.44 4.64
CA VAL A 136 16.94 -14.21 3.97
C VAL A 136 16.54 -14.52 2.53
N MET A 137 17.27 -15.36 1.82
CA MET A 137 16.97 -15.73 0.43
C MET A 137 15.70 -16.57 0.35
N VAL A 138 15.52 -17.53 1.25
CA VAL A 138 14.29 -18.34 1.36
C VAL A 138 13.09 -17.45 1.68
N ARG A 139 13.22 -16.49 2.62
CA ARG A 139 12.18 -15.52 2.93
C ARG A 139 11.83 -14.66 1.71
N ASN A 140 12.83 -14.14 1.01
CA ASN A 140 12.64 -13.24 -0.13
C ASN A 140 11.92 -13.94 -1.28
N ARG A 141 12.26 -15.21 -1.57
CA ARG A 141 11.51 -16.05 -2.52
C ARG A 141 10.04 -16.16 -2.10
N PHE A 142 9.75 -16.51 -0.85
CA PHE A 142 8.39 -16.63 -0.35
C PHE A 142 7.61 -15.31 -0.49
N ILE A 143 8.21 -14.15 -0.14
CA ILE A 143 7.57 -12.85 -0.26
C ILE A 143 7.15 -12.58 -1.70
N PHE A 144 8.04 -12.80 -2.67
CA PHE A 144 7.77 -12.49 -4.06
C PHE A 144 6.72 -13.45 -4.66
N GLU A 145 6.82 -14.76 -4.37
CA GLU A 145 5.83 -15.76 -4.76
C GLU A 145 4.43 -15.41 -4.22
N LEU A 146 4.32 -15.09 -2.92
CA LEU A 146 3.03 -14.80 -2.32
C LEU A 146 2.42 -13.50 -2.85
N LEU A 147 3.23 -12.45 -3.04
CA LEU A 147 2.75 -11.19 -3.59
C LEU A 147 2.19 -11.35 -4.99
N TYR A 148 2.88 -12.10 -5.85
CA TYR A 148 2.40 -12.35 -7.21
C TYR A 148 1.20 -13.30 -7.22
N ALA A 149 1.25 -14.41 -6.51
CA ALA A 149 0.16 -15.38 -6.45
C ALA A 149 -1.14 -14.75 -5.96
N THR A 150 -1.09 -13.88 -4.96
CA THR A 150 -2.29 -13.36 -4.29
C THR A 150 -2.67 -11.94 -4.69
N GLY A 151 -1.75 -11.19 -5.25
CA GLY A 151 -1.95 -9.76 -5.52
C GLY A 151 -2.29 -8.92 -4.29
N ILE A 152 -2.02 -9.37 -3.06
CA ILE A 152 -2.30 -8.61 -1.84
C ILE A 152 -1.43 -7.35 -1.74
N ARG A 153 -1.84 -6.40 -0.90
CA ARG A 153 -1.07 -5.17 -0.68
C ARG A 153 0.17 -5.46 0.16
N VAL A 154 1.22 -4.69 -0.06
CA VAL A 154 2.47 -4.82 0.72
C VAL A 154 2.23 -4.65 2.24
N SER A 155 1.30 -3.78 2.64
CA SER A 155 0.94 -3.65 4.06
C SER A 155 0.20 -4.87 4.60
N GLU A 156 -0.57 -5.56 3.76
CA GLU A 156 -1.29 -6.77 4.12
C GLU A 156 -0.31 -7.93 4.35
N ILE A 157 0.65 -8.16 3.42
CA ILE A 157 1.65 -9.23 3.61
C ILE A 157 2.53 -8.98 4.84
N CYS A 158 2.96 -7.72 5.08
CA CYS A 158 3.72 -7.37 6.28
C CYS A 158 2.90 -7.53 7.57
N GLY A 159 1.59 -7.41 7.49
CA GLY A 159 0.66 -7.57 8.61
C GLY A 159 0.31 -9.01 8.96
N LEU A 160 0.67 -9.99 8.11
CA LEU A 160 0.32 -11.39 8.36
C LEU A 160 0.99 -11.94 9.63
N ASP A 161 0.24 -12.72 10.36
CA ASP A 161 0.72 -13.60 11.42
C ASP A 161 0.79 -15.06 10.92
N VAL A 162 1.51 -15.92 11.62
CA VAL A 162 1.58 -17.35 11.27
C VAL A 162 0.18 -17.97 11.23
N LEU A 163 -0.69 -17.59 12.16
CA LEU A 163 -2.08 -18.06 12.22
C LEU A 163 -3.00 -17.49 11.12
N SER A 164 -2.52 -16.53 10.32
CA SER A 164 -3.26 -16.02 9.16
C SER A 164 -3.30 -16.99 7.99
N ILE A 165 -2.56 -18.11 8.07
CA ILE A 165 -2.38 -19.06 6.98
C ILE A 165 -3.12 -20.36 7.30
N ASP A 166 -3.86 -20.85 6.31
CA ASP A 166 -4.41 -22.20 6.28
C ASP A 166 -3.75 -22.99 5.14
N LEU A 167 -2.73 -23.78 5.52
CA LEU A 167 -2.00 -24.65 4.56
C LEU A 167 -2.84 -25.80 4.03
N GLY A 168 -3.84 -26.25 4.78
CA GLY A 168 -4.75 -27.32 4.34
C GLY A 168 -5.61 -26.90 3.18
N ARG A 169 -5.99 -25.61 3.16
CA ARG A 169 -6.82 -25.02 2.11
C ARG A 169 -6.02 -24.18 1.10
N ASN A 170 -4.75 -23.92 1.31
CA ASN A 170 -3.90 -23.00 0.57
C ASN A 170 -4.53 -21.59 0.49
N VAL A 171 -4.89 -21.03 1.62
CA VAL A 171 -5.47 -19.69 1.71
C VAL A 171 -4.79 -18.86 2.80
N ILE A 172 -4.79 -17.55 2.60
CA ILE A 172 -4.41 -16.58 3.63
C ILE A 172 -5.59 -15.70 3.99
N ARG A 173 -5.68 -15.32 5.26
CA ARG A 173 -6.61 -14.33 5.77
C ARG A 173 -5.90 -12.99 5.86
N VAL A 174 -6.39 -12.00 5.15
CA VAL A 174 -5.83 -10.64 5.15
C VAL A 174 -6.85 -9.62 5.67
N ILE A 175 -6.36 -8.63 6.40
CA ILE A 175 -7.16 -7.52 6.91
C ILE A 175 -6.93 -6.32 6.01
N GLY A 176 -7.97 -5.88 5.32
CA GLY A 176 -7.95 -4.74 4.41
C GLY A 176 -8.32 -3.41 5.07
N LYS A 177 -8.54 -2.39 4.25
CA LYS A 177 -8.98 -1.06 4.71
C LYS A 177 -10.32 -1.16 5.46
N GLY A 178 -10.40 -0.52 6.63
CA GLY A 178 -11.60 -0.53 7.49
C GLY A 178 -11.77 -1.85 8.25
N SER A 179 -10.65 -2.55 8.55
CA SER A 179 -10.63 -3.83 9.29
C SER A 179 -11.48 -4.94 8.66
N LYS A 180 -11.75 -4.84 7.35
CA LYS A 180 -12.49 -5.89 6.63
C LYS A 180 -11.54 -7.04 6.32
N GLU A 181 -11.91 -8.23 6.79
CA GLU A 181 -11.21 -9.46 6.50
C GLU A 181 -11.63 -10.02 5.14
N ARG A 182 -10.67 -10.63 4.43
CA ARG A 182 -10.94 -11.47 3.27
C ARG A 182 -9.98 -12.65 3.22
N VAL A 183 -10.42 -13.72 2.59
CA VAL A 183 -9.62 -14.92 2.36
C VAL A 183 -9.13 -14.88 0.91
N VAL A 184 -7.83 -15.14 0.72
CA VAL A 184 -7.18 -15.10 -0.59
C VAL A 184 -6.49 -16.45 -0.84
N PRO A 185 -6.84 -17.18 -1.92
CA PRO A 185 -6.17 -18.43 -2.28
C PRO A 185 -4.77 -18.17 -2.87
N PHE A 186 -3.89 -19.16 -2.76
CA PHE A 186 -2.58 -19.17 -3.40
C PHE A 186 -2.26 -20.57 -3.96
N GLY A 187 -1.41 -20.60 -4.99
CA GLY A 187 -1.04 -21.82 -5.70
C GLY A 187 0.09 -22.61 -5.02
N LEU A 188 0.42 -23.75 -5.64
CA LEU A 188 1.46 -24.67 -5.14
C LEU A 188 2.84 -24.02 -5.03
N PRO A 189 3.34 -23.23 -6.01
CA PRO A 189 4.65 -22.61 -5.88
C PRO A 189 4.78 -21.70 -4.64
N ALA A 190 3.73 -20.92 -4.33
CA ALA A 190 3.72 -20.09 -3.13
C ALA A 190 3.60 -20.90 -1.84
N ARG A 191 2.88 -22.05 -1.90
CA ARG A 191 2.82 -23.01 -0.78
C ARG A 191 4.20 -23.62 -0.48
N ASP A 192 4.91 -24.09 -1.51
CA ASP A 192 6.22 -24.71 -1.36
C ASP A 192 7.22 -23.69 -0.79
N ALA A 193 7.26 -22.48 -1.34
CA ALA A 193 8.08 -21.39 -0.83
C ALA A 193 7.75 -21.02 0.63
N LEU A 194 6.47 -21.07 1.02
CA LEU A 194 6.03 -20.87 2.39
C LEU A 194 6.55 -21.97 3.32
N GLN A 195 6.42 -23.23 2.93
CA GLN A 195 6.87 -24.37 3.73
C GLN A 195 8.40 -24.31 3.96
N GLU A 196 9.16 -24.00 2.91
CA GLU A 196 10.60 -23.78 3.02
C GLU A 196 10.93 -22.63 3.97
N TYR A 197 10.19 -21.51 3.85
CA TYR A 197 10.40 -20.38 4.75
C TYR A 197 10.06 -20.72 6.21
N LEU A 198 8.96 -21.41 6.47
CA LEU A 198 8.59 -21.82 7.83
C LEU A 198 9.66 -22.72 8.48
N ALA A 199 10.32 -23.58 7.69
CA ALA A 199 11.41 -24.45 8.17
C ALA A 199 12.65 -23.64 8.62
N VAL A 200 12.91 -22.47 8.04
CA VAL A 200 14.06 -21.64 8.40
C VAL A 200 13.68 -20.41 9.25
N ARG A 201 12.38 -20.15 9.46
CA ARG A 201 11.89 -18.96 10.16
C ARG A 201 12.41 -18.86 11.59
N GLU A 202 12.60 -19.99 12.26
CA GLU A 202 13.13 -20.01 13.63
C GLU A 202 14.53 -19.39 13.72
N LYS A 203 15.34 -19.41 12.65
CA LYS A 203 16.66 -18.78 12.60
C LYS A 203 16.61 -17.24 12.71
N PHE A 204 15.43 -16.63 12.51
CA PHE A 204 15.23 -15.19 12.73
C PHE A 204 14.77 -14.84 14.14
N LEU A 205 14.29 -15.82 14.93
CA LEU A 205 13.73 -15.54 16.24
C LEU A 205 14.83 -15.14 17.22
N THR A 206 14.63 -14.01 17.87
CA THR A 206 15.46 -13.55 18.99
C THR A 206 14.75 -13.74 20.32
N GLU A 207 13.42 -13.87 20.30
CA GLU A 207 12.57 -14.08 21.46
C GLU A 207 11.43 -15.05 21.12
N PRO A 208 10.98 -15.89 22.07
CA PRO A 208 9.83 -16.76 21.86
C PRO A 208 8.52 -15.98 21.73
N GLY A 209 7.53 -16.56 21.04
CA GLY A 209 6.18 -16.00 20.97
C GLY A 209 5.96 -14.95 19.88
N GLN A 210 6.92 -14.72 18.96
CA GLN A 210 6.73 -13.80 17.85
C GLN A 210 5.69 -14.36 16.86
N SER A 211 4.51 -13.70 16.79
CA SER A 211 3.40 -14.11 15.93
C SER A 211 3.57 -13.71 14.46
N ALA A 212 4.34 -12.65 14.18
CA ALA A 212 4.52 -12.14 12.82
C ALA A 212 5.04 -13.23 11.86
N LEU A 213 4.36 -13.39 10.72
CA LEU A 213 4.80 -14.34 9.70
C LEU A 213 6.19 -13.96 9.17
N LEU A 214 6.34 -12.74 8.67
CA LEU A 214 7.59 -12.25 8.09
C LEU A 214 8.46 -11.54 9.12
N LEU A 215 9.70 -12.00 9.25
CA LEU A 215 10.68 -11.46 10.20
C LEU A 215 11.87 -10.82 9.47
N ASN A 216 12.41 -9.78 10.07
CA ASN A 216 13.69 -9.20 9.68
C ASN A 216 14.85 -9.90 10.43
N SER A 217 16.11 -9.57 10.09
CA SER A 217 17.30 -10.13 10.71
C SER A 217 17.43 -9.85 12.23
N LYS A 218 16.58 -8.99 12.79
CA LYS A 218 16.55 -8.67 14.23
C LYS A 218 15.38 -9.36 14.95
N GLY A 219 14.74 -10.35 14.33
CA GLY A 219 13.60 -11.08 14.90
C GLY A 219 12.29 -10.30 15.00
N LYS A 220 12.24 -9.08 14.46
CA LYS A 220 11.03 -8.25 14.48
C LYS A 220 10.26 -8.38 13.17
N ARG A 221 8.95 -8.05 13.21
CA ARG A 221 8.10 -8.01 12.01
C ARG A 221 8.77 -7.22 10.88
N LEU A 222 8.78 -7.79 9.68
CA LEU A 222 9.36 -7.16 8.49
C LEU A 222 8.55 -5.92 8.08
N GLY A 223 9.24 -4.82 7.89
CA GLY A 223 8.61 -3.55 7.52
C GLY A 223 8.29 -3.44 6.02
N VAL A 224 7.27 -2.67 5.70
CA VAL A 224 6.81 -2.38 4.33
C VAL A 224 7.95 -1.90 3.42
N ARG A 225 8.86 -1.05 3.95
CA ARG A 225 9.98 -0.50 3.17
C ARG A 225 10.93 -1.59 2.66
N ALA A 226 11.21 -2.61 3.47
CA ALA A 226 12.08 -3.71 3.07
C ALA A 226 11.48 -4.55 1.93
N VAL A 227 10.15 -4.79 1.97
CA VAL A 227 9.45 -5.48 0.89
C VAL A 227 9.40 -4.64 -0.39
N TYR A 228 9.22 -3.31 -0.25
CA TYR A 228 9.31 -2.39 -1.40
C TYR A 228 10.67 -2.46 -2.07
N GLN A 229 11.74 -2.40 -1.28
CA GLN A 229 13.11 -2.44 -1.77
C GLN A 229 13.40 -3.78 -2.48
N LEU A 230 13.03 -4.90 -1.87
CA LEU A 230 13.17 -6.23 -2.48
C LEU A 230 12.49 -6.30 -3.86
N VAL A 231 11.22 -5.89 -3.95
CA VAL A 231 10.50 -5.96 -5.22
C VAL A 231 11.07 -4.98 -6.26
N ALA A 232 11.50 -3.78 -5.83
CA ALA A 232 12.10 -2.80 -6.73
C ALA A 232 13.43 -3.28 -7.30
N GLU A 233 14.27 -3.92 -6.50
CA GLU A 233 15.53 -4.53 -6.92
C GLU A 233 15.30 -5.67 -7.92
N LEU A 234 14.36 -6.58 -7.62
CA LEU A 234 14.06 -7.71 -8.51
C LEU A 234 13.46 -7.28 -9.86
N LEU A 235 12.74 -6.16 -9.90
CA LEU A 235 12.15 -5.66 -11.14
C LEU A 235 13.07 -4.70 -11.91
N ALA A 236 14.17 -4.22 -11.31
CA ALA A 236 15.03 -3.20 -11.89
C ALA A 236 15.60 -3.60 -13.27
N ASP A 237 16.00 -4.86 -13.40
CA ASP A 237 16.64 -5.39 -14.62
C ASP A 237 15.61 -5.87 -15.68
N THR A 238 14.32 -5.75 -15.39
CA THR A 238 13.26 -6.06 -16.37
C THR A 238 13.00 -4.85 -17.29
N PRO A 239 12.40 -5.05 -18.47
CA PRO A 239 11.99 -3.95 -19.35
C PRO A 239 11.02 -2.96 -18.69
N THR A 240 10.35 -3.38 -17.61
CA THR A 240 9.48 -2.52 -16.80
C THR A 240 10.29 -1.48 -16.01
N GLY A 241 11.56 -1.77 -15.73
CA GLY A 241 12.43 -0.97 -14.88
C GLY A 241 12.06 -1.03 -13.41
N ALA A 242 12.77 -0.30 -12.57
CA ALA A 242 12.50 -0.24 -11.14
C ALA A 242 11.03 0.08 -10.86
N ALA A 243 10.31 -0.86 -10.25
CA ALA A 243 8.89 -0.77 -9.96
C ALA A 243 8.61 -1.43 -8.60
N GLY A 244 7.57 -0.96 -7.93
CA GLY A 244 7.26 -1.47 -6.58
C GLY A 244 6.16 -2.55 -6.58
N PRO A 245 5.77 -3.01 -5.39
CA PRO A 245 4.74 -4.05 -5.20
C PRO A 245 3.38 -3.73 -5.85
N HIS A 246 3.05 -2.46 -6.07
CA HIS A 246 1.82 -2.08 -6.78
C HIS A 246 1.85 -2.52 -8.26
N THR A 247 3.02 -2.45 -8.90
CA THR A 247 3.19 -2.95 -10.27
C THR A 247 3.04 -4.45 -10.31
N LEU A 248 3.66 -5.18 -9.36
CA LEU A 248 3.52 -6.63 -9.26
C LEU A 248 2.06 -7.07 -9.04
N ARG A 249 1.34 -6.37 -8.16
CA ARG A 249 -0.11 -6.59 -7.94
C ARG A 249 -0.94 -6.31 -9.20
N HIS A 250 -0.64 -5.23 -9.92
CA HIS A 250 -1.32 -4.92 -11.17
C HIS A 250 -1.04 -5.99 -12.23
N THR A 251 0.21 -6.44 -12.31
CA THR A 251 0.63 -7.54 -13.19
C THR A 251 -0.12 -8.83 -12.86
N ALA A 252 -0.20 -9.22 -11.60
CA ALA A 252 -0.96 -10.38 -11.15
C ALA A 252 -2.44 -10.30 -11.57
N ALA A 253 -3.06 -9.12 -11.38
CA ALA A 253 -4.45 -8.89 -11.79
C ALA A 253 -4.64 -9.02 -13.32
N THR A 254 -3.72 -8.43 -14.10
CA THR A 254 -3.76 -8.50 -15.56
C THR A 254 -3.58 -9.93 -16.05
N HIS A 255 -2.61 -10.66 -15.51
CA HIS A 255 -2.36 -12.06 -15.90
C HIS A 255 -3.51 -13.00 -15.52
N LEU A 256 -4.22 -12.73 -14.41
CA LEU A 256 -5.45 -13.45 -14.07
C LEU A 256 -6.55 -13.21 -15.11
N LEU A 257 -6.77 -11.94 -15.50
CA LEU A 257 -7.76 -11.59 -16.51
C LEU A 257 -7.42 -12.18 -17.89
N ASP A 258 -6.15 -12.12 -18.29
CA ASP A 258 -5.64 -12.72 -19.53
C ASP A 258 -5.79 -14.25 -19.53
N GLY A 259 -5.72 -14.87 -18.34
CA GLY A 259 -5.97 -16.29 -18.12
C GLY A 259 -7.46 -16.67 -18.11
N GLY A 260 -8.37 -15.69 -18.30
CA GLY A 260 -9.81 -15.91 -18.36
C GLY A 260 -10.55 -15.84 -17.04
N ALA A 261 -9.93 -15.31 -15.98
CA ALA A 261 -10.63 -15.06 -14.71
C ALA A 261 -11.72 -14.00 -14.89
N ASP A 262 -12.86 -14.22 -14.23
CA ASP A 262 -13.92 -13.22 -14.19
C ASP A 262 -13.47 -11.94 -13.47
N LEU A 263 -13.82 -10.78 -14.02
CA LEU A 263 -13.43 -9.48 -13.48
C LEU A 263 -13.89 -9.28 -12.02
N ARG A 264 -15.07 -9.78 -11.64
CA ARG A 264 -15.57 -9.69 -10.27
C ARG A 264 -14.75 -10.54 -9.33
N ALA A 265 -14.39 -11.78 -9.75
CA ALA A 265 -13.52 -12.64 -8.96
C ALA A 265 -12.14 -11.98 -8.71
N VAL A 266 -11.55 -11.32 -9.71
CA VAL A 266 -10.31 -10.58 -9.57
C VAL A 266 -10.48 -9.36 -8.65
N GLN A 267 -11.58 -8.62 -8.74
CA GLN A 267 -11.87 -7.50 -7.85
C GLN A 267 -12.05 -7.93 -6.39
N GLU A 268 -12.71 -9.06 -6.15
CA GLU A 268 -12.88 -9.65 -4.82
C GLU A 268 -11.55 -10.10 -4.23
N LEU A 269 -10.75 -10.83 -5.00
CA LEU A 269 -9.41 -11.27 -4.63
C LEU A 269 -8.53 -10.09 -4.21
N LEU A 270 -8.57 -9.01 -4.98
CA LEU A 270 -7.80 -7.82 -4.72
C LEU A 270 -8.38 -6.94 -3.59
N GLY A 271 -9.65 -7.08 -3.23
CA GLY A 271 -10.30 -6.27 -2.21
C GLY A 271 -10.49 -4.82 -2.65
N HIS A 272 -11.09 -4.59 -3.84
CA HIS A 272 -11.52 -3.27 -4.29
C HIS A 272 -12.80 -2.85 -3.58
N ALA A 273 -12.76 -1.71 -2.87
CA ALA A 273 -13.83 -1.23 -1.98
C ALA A 273 -15.08 -0.63 -2.69
N SER A 274 -15.24 -0.72 -4.01
CA SER A 274 -16.20 0.10 -4.75
C SER A 274 -17.52 -0.57 -5.15
N LEU A 275 -17.87 -1.74 -4.64
CA LEU A 275 -19.24 -2.26 -4.73
C LEU A 275 -19.69 -2.71 -3.34
N GLY A 276 -20.61 -1.92 -2.77
CA GLY A 276 -21.13 -2.13 -1.43
C GLY A 276 -21.81 -3.46 -1.27
N THR A 277 -21.17 -4.37 -0.59
CA THR A 277 -21.79 -5.37 0.26
C THR A 277 -20.69 -6.04 1.08
N THR A 278 -20.87 -6.08 2.39
CA THR A 278 -20.14 -6.98 3.28
C THR A 278 -20.59 -8.40 2.91
N GLN A 279 -19.93 -9.01 1.92
CA GLN A 279 -20.15 -10.42 1.65
C GLN A 279 -19.49 -11.21 2.79
N ILE A 280 -20.33 -11.88 3.58
CA ILE A 280 -19.90 -12.94 4.47
C ILE A 280 -19.32 -14.03 3.57
N TYR A 281 -17.99 -14.24 3.65
CA TYR A 281 -17.31 -15.30 2.90
C TYR A 281 -17.82 -16.66 3.42
N THR A 282 -18.79 -17.23 2.73
CA THR A 282 -19.25 -18.60 2.96
C THR A 282 -18.24 -19.58 2.34
N HIS A 283 -18.23 -20.83 2.79
CA HIS A 283 -17.40 -21.89 2.20
C HIS A 283 -17.52 -21.98 0.69
N VAL A 284 -18.71 -21.77 0.15
CA VAL A 284 -19.03 -21.81 -1.28
C VAL A 284 -18.33 -20.69 -2.07
N SER A 285 -18.17 -19.50 -1.47
CA SER A 285 -17.48 -18.38 -2.14
C SER A 285 -15.94 -18.59 -2.22
N VAL A 286 -15.34 -19.25 -1.24
CA VAL A 286 -13.91 -19.57 -1.22
C VAL A 286 -13.57 -20.65 -2.25
N GLU A 287 -14.39 -21.70 -2.38
CA GLU A 287 -14.19 -22.75 -3.38
C GLU A 287 -14.31 -22.20 -4.80
N ARG A 288 -15.28 -21.34 -5.05
CA ARG A 288 -15.46 -20.69 -6.35
C ARG A 288 -14.29 -19.78 -6.73
N LEU A 289 -13.73 -19.05 -5.76
CA LEU A 289 -12.51 -18.25 -5.95
C LEU A 289 -11.29 -19.14 -6.25
N ARG A 290 -11.19 -20.31 -5.59
CA ARG A 290 -10.11 -21.28 -5.84
C ARG A 290 -10.19 -21.89 -7.24
N GLU A 291 -11.37 -22.26 -7.69
CA GLU A 291 -11.57 -22.78 -9.05
C GLU A 291 -11.22 -21.74 -10.11
N GLY A 292 -11.72 -20.51 -9.96
CA GLY A 292 -11.38 -19.40 -10.85
C GLY A 292 -9.88 -19.11 -10.86
N TYR A 293 -9.23 -19.16 -9.69
CA TYR A 293 -7.79 -19.00 -9.55
C TYR A 293 -7.02 -20.12 -10.24
N LYS A 294 -7.38 -21.38 -9.99
CA LYS A 294 -6.74 -22.56 -10.60
C LYS A 294 -6.76 -22.52 -12.12
N ASN A 295 -7.87 -22.07 -12.71
CA ASN A 295 -8.04 -22.08 -14.15
C ASN A 295 -7.33 -20.91 -14.85
N ALA A 296 -7.06 -19.81 -14.14
CA ALA A 296 -6.63 -18.56 -14.75
C ALA A 296 -5.25 -18.09 -14.32
N HIS A 297 -4.76 -18.45 -13.10
CA HIS A 297 -3.50 -17.93 -12.61
C HIS A 297 -2.31 -18.72 -13.15
N PRO A 298 -1.26 -18.06 -13.71
CA PRO A 298 -0.08 -18.75 -14.28
C PRO A 298 0.69 -19.61 -13.27
N ARG A 299 0.49 -19.37 -11.96
CA ARG A 299 1.14 -20.11 -10.86
C ARG A 299 0.08 -20.66 -9.88
N ALA A 300 -0.98 -21.25 -10.42
CA ALA A 300 -2.02 -21.94 -9.65
C ALA A 300 -1.54 -23.26 -9.07
#